data_1e83a185beace1248691eef45c21ec0c
#
_entry.id   1e83a185beace1248691eef45c21ec0c
#
_cell.length_a   1.000
_cell.length_b   1.000
_cell.length_c   1.000
_cell.angle_alpha   90.00
_cell.angle_beta   90.00
_cell.angle_gamma   90.00
#
_symmetry.space_group_name_H-M   'P 1'
#
loop_
_entity.id
_entity.type
_entity.pdbx_description
1 polymer ?
#
loop_
_entity_poly.entity_id
_entity_poly.type
_entity_poly.pdbx_seq_one_letter_code
_entity_poly.pdbx_strand_id
1 'polypeptide(L)'
;MRRLMLGNEAIARGLLENGCAMATSYPGTPASEILVSVAAMREAEAMDMHVQWAVNEKIAFEIAYAGAMTGLRTAVSMKQVGLNVASDPLMSAAYMGTKGGFVVISADDPGPHSSQTEQDSRMMAMMAKIPVLDPDSPRQAKEMVGLAFSLSEAFEIPVMVRPTTRVCHARQDVALDPLEKMARQPVFERDPARWAATPKFRHHLHGELEGKLSAIAAYEATAPIQLNPSVKGPQAVVVSGVAAAHTTEIMRD
;
A
#
# COMPACT_ATOMS: atom_id res chain seq x y z
N MET A 1 11.81 3.48 20.79
CA MET A 1 10.81 2.84 21.70
C MET A 1 10.19 1.66 20.98
N ARG A 2 9.77 0.59 21.70
CA ARG A 2 9.06 -0.55 21.06
C ARG A 2 7.69 -0.72 21.70
N ARG A 3 6.72 -1.24 20.94
CA ARG A 3 5.35 -1.45 21.41
C ARG A 3 4.77 -2.72 20.79
N LEU A 4 4.02 -3.51 21.59
CA LEU A 4 3.24 -4.62 21.07
C LEU A 4 2.04 -4.09 20.31
N MET A 5 1.97 -4.38 19.00
CA MET A 5 0.97 -3.84 18.08
C MET A 5 0.33 -4.94 17.24
N LEU A 6 -0.94 -4.78 16.91
CA LEU A 6 -1.57 -5.52 15.80
C LEU A 6 -0.99 -5.06 14.45
N GLY A 7 -1.08 -5.92 13.43
CA GLY A 7 -0.66 -5.54 12.09
C GLY A 7 -1.37 -4.29 11.56
N ASN A 8 -2.68 -4.18 11.78
CA ASN A 8 -3.45 -2.99 11.42
C ASN A 8 -2.97 -1.73 12.17
N GLU A 9 -2.61 -1.85 13.46
CA GLU A 9 -2.01 -0.75 14.23
C GLU A 9 -0.61 -0.40 13.71
N ALA A 10 0.17 -1.40 13.32
CA ALA A 10 1.52 -1.19 12.76
C ALA A 10 1.47 -0.47 11.41
N ILE A 11 0.52 -0.84 10.53
CA ILE A 11 0.26 -0.13 9.27
C ILE A 11 -0.14 1.33 9.56
N ALA A 12 -1.10 1.55 10.46
CA ALA A 12 -1.52 2.89 10.86
C ALA A 12 -0.34 3.72 11.37
N ARG A 13 0.51 3.15 12.23
CA ARG A 13 1.74 3.79 12.71
C ARG A 13 2.70 4.12 11.57
N GLY A 14 2.87 3.22 10.61
CA GLY A 14 3.68 3.46 9.42
C GLY A 14 3.19 4.65 8.59
N LEU A 15 1.87 4.82 8.46
CA LEU A 15 1.29 5.99 7.79
C LEU A 15 1.66 7.29 8.49
N LEU A 16 1.54 7.35 9.83
CA LEU A 16 1.87 8.55 10.59
C LEU A 16 3.38 8.85 10.57
N GLU A 17 4.23 7.83 10.75
CA GLU A 17 5.69 7.98 10.75
C GLU A 17 6.21 8.49 9.40
N ASN A 18 5.50 8.21 8.32
CA ASN A 18 5.87 8.66 6.98
C ASN A 18 5.08 9.90 6.50
N GLY A 19 4.51 10.67 7.40
CA GLY A 19 3.88 11.95 7.07
C GLY A 19 2.68 11.85 6.14
N CYS A 20 1.86 10.81 6.28
CA CYS A 20 0.61 10.69 5.55
C CYS A 20 -0.33 11.85 5.93
N ALA A 21 -0.74 12.64 4.94
CA ALA A 21 -1.61 13.80 5.15
C ALA A 21 -3.10 13.46 5.10
N MET A 22 -3.45 12.34 4.45
CA MET A 22 -4.84 11.93 4.29
C MET A 22 -4.94 10.41 4.27
N ALA A 23 -5.85 9.85 5.08
CA ALA A 23 -6.24 8.44 5.03
C ALA A 23 -7.75 8.29 4.90
N THR A 24 -8.18 7.47 3.96
CA THR A 24 -9.60 7.16 3.72
C THR A 24 -9.83 5.66 3.72
N SER A 25 -11.07 5.25 4.01
CA SER A 25 -11.43 3.83 4.00
C SER A 25 -12.93 3.64 3.86
N TYR A 26 -13.35 2.42 3.54
CA TYR A 26 -14.69 1.92 3.76
C TYR A 26 -14.62 0.67 4.65
N PRO A 27 -15.55 0.47 5.61
CA PRO A 27 -15.46 -0.62 6.58
C PRO A 27 -15.48 -2.00 5.94
N GLY A 28 -14.57 -2.86 6.34
CA GLY A 28 -14.51 -4.27 5.91
C GLY A 28 -13.35 -5.00 6.59
N THR A 29 -13.66 -6.09 7.31
CA THR A 29 -12.64 -6.96 7.93
C THR A 29 -11.88 -7.73 6.85
N PRO A 30 -10.50 -7.75 6.88
CA PRO A 30 -9.64 -7.41 8.02
C PRO A 30 -9.04 -5.99 7.99
N ALA A 31 -9.55 -5.04 7.18
CA ALA A 31 -8.94 -3.72 7.00
C ALA A 31 -9.47 -2.62 7.93
N SER A 32 -10.66 -2.78 8.51
CA SER A 32 -11.35 -1.70 9.24
C SER A 32 -10.52 -1.05 10.36
N GLU A 33 -9.77 -1.86 11.10
CA GLU A 33 -8.99 -1.39 12.23
C GLU A 33 -7.81 -0.49 11.82
N ILE A 34 -7.42 -0.47 10.53
CA ILE A 34 -6.36 0.42 10.04
C ILE A 34 -6.80 1.88 10.23
N LEU A 35 -7.95 2.27 9.66
CA LEU A 35 -8.40 3.66 9.77
C LEU A 35 -8.81 4.05 11.19
N VAL A 36 -9.39 3.12 11.95
CA VAL A 36 -9.68 3.32 13.39
C VAL A 36 -8.40 3.65 14.15
N SER A 37 -7.34 2.87 13.91
CA SER A 37 -6.03 3.08 14.55
C SER A 37 -5.37 4.38 14.10
N VAL A 38 -5.48 4.73 12.82
CA VAL A 38 -4.98 6.03 12.31
C VAL A 38 -5.68 7.18 13.03
N ALA A 39 -7.01 7.15 13.15
CA ALA A 39 -7.76 8.21 13.82
C ALA A 39 -7.35 8.37 15.29
N ALA A 40 -7.28 7.26 16.03
CA ALA A 40 -6.89 7.27 17.43
C ALA A 40 -5.44 7.75 17.64
N MET A 41 -4.49 7.30 16.82
CA MET A 41 -3.09 7.73 16.90
C MET A 41 -2.92 9.19 16.50
N ARG A 42 -3.59 9.65 15.45
CA ARG A 42 -3.58 11.05 15.03
C ARG A 42 -3.99 12.00 16.15
N GLU A 43 -5.06 11.65 16.86
CA GLU A 43 -5.56 12.45 17.99
C GLU A 43 -4.55 12.46 19.15
N ALA A 44 -4.00 11.29 19.52
CA ALA A 44 -3.02 11.16 20.60
C ALA A 44 -1.71 11.93 20.32
N GLU A 45 -1.31 12.02 19.04
CA GLU A 45 -0.06 12.69 18.65
C GLU A 45 -0.29 14.12 18.12
N ALA A 46 -1.52 14.63 18.18
CA ALA A 46 -1.94 15.94 17.69
C ALA A 46 -1.46 16.24 16.26
N MET A 47 -1.63 15.24 15.36
CA MET A 47 -1.22 15.37 13.96
C MET A 47 -2.32 16.01 13.13
N ASP A 48 -1.94 16.97 12.29
CA ASP A 48 -2.82 17.54 11.26
C ASP A 48 -2.90 16.59 10.05
N MET A 49 -3.82 15.63 10.15
CA MET A 49 -4.04 14.60 9.15
C MET A 49 -5.55 14.45 8.91
N HIS A 50 -5.97 14.47 7.65
CA HIS A 50 -7.36 14.20 7.29
C HIS A 50 -7.65 12.70 7.36
N VAL A 51 -8.66 12.30 8.13
CA VAL A 51 -9.09 10.91 8.29
C VAL A 51 -10.59 10.82 8.04
N GLN A 52 -11.00 10.00 7.07
CA GLN A 52 -12.40 9.96 6.65
C GLN A 52 -12.87 8.56 6.25
N TRP A 53 -13.99 8.12 6.83
CA TRP A 53 -14.79 7.04 6.29
C TRP A 53 -15.59 7.56 5.08
N ALA A 54 -15.59 6.79 3.99
CA ALA A 54 -16.37 7.10 2.80
C ALA A 54 -17.63 6.23 2.71
N VAL A 55 -18.52 6.53 1.76
CA VAL A 55 -19.76 5.79 1.56
C VAL A 55 -19.58 4.47 0.80
N ASN A 56 -18.45 4.30 0.11
CA ASN A 56 -17.98 3.05 -0.48
C ASN A 56 -16.48 3.15 -0.82
N GLU A 57 -15.89 2.04 -1.28
CA GLU A 57 -14.46 1.96 -1.56
C GLU A 57 -14.02 2.78 -2.77
N LYS A 58 -14.88 2.93 -3.79
CA LYS A 58 -14.59 3.78 -4.95
C LYS A 58 -14.41 5.23 -4.49
N ILE A 59 -15.34 5.75 -3.71
CA ILE A 59 -15.27 7.13 -3.19
C ILE A 59 -14.09 7.29 -2.23
N ALA A 60 -13.82 6.30 -1.36
CA ALA A 60 -12.62 6.32 -0.52
C ALA A 60 -11.36 6.45 -1.35
N PHE A 61 -11.23 5.66 -2.41
CA PHE A 61 -10.10 5.71 -3.32
C PHE A 61 -9.95 7.07 -4.00
N GLU A 62 -11.04 7.58 -4.58
CA GLU A 62 -11.03 8.84 -5.34
C GLU A 62 -10.67 10.05 -4.46
N ILE A 63 -11.14 10.09 -3.20
CA ILE A 63 -10.78 11.15 -2.24
C ILE A 63 -9.27 11.11 -1.96
N ALA A 64 -8.73 9.94 -1.60
CA ALA A 64 -7.29 9.82 -1.32
C ALA A 64 -6.44 10.09 -2.57
N TYR A 65 -6.87 9.60 -3.73
CA TYR A 65 -6.18 9.83 -4.99
C TYR A 65 -6.15 11.32 -5.38
N ALA A 66 -7.24 12.05 -5.18
CA ALA A 66 -7.28 13.49 -5.40
C ALA A 66 -6.22 14.24 -4.54
N GLY A 67 -6.05 13.83 -3.28
CA GLY A 67 -4.97 14.33 -2.44
C GLY A 67 -3.58 14.02 -3.02
N ALA A 68 -3.36 12.78 -3.51
CA ALA A 68 -2.09 12.41 -4.13
C ALA A 68 -1.79 13.19 -5.43
N MET A 69 -2.81 13.54 -6.21
CA MET A 69 -2.67 14.41 -7.39
C MET A 69 -2.16 15.81 -7.02
N THR A 70 -2.37 16.26 -5.80
CA THR A 70 -1.89 17.57 -5.31
C THR A 70 -0.51 17.53 -4.65
N GLY A 71 0.17 16.38 -4.67
CA GLY A 71 1.51 16.23 -4.11
C GLY A 71 1.55 15.80 -2.63
N LEU A 72 0.41 15.51 -2.01
CA LEU A 72 0.34 14.98 -0.66
C LEU A 72 0.64 13.48 -0.60
N ARG A 73 1.18 12.99 0.51
CA ARG A 73 1.16 11.56 0.84
C ARG A 73 -0.22 11.17 1.34
N THR A 74 -0.85 10.23 0.66
CA THR A 74 -2.21 9.77 0.98
C THR A 74 -2.31 8.26 0.97
N ALA A 75 -3.28 7.73 1.71
CA ALA A 75 -3.54 6.30 1.74
C ALA A 75 -5.04 6.00 1.69
N VAL A 76 -5.38 4.88 1.07
CA VAL A 76 -6.72 4.30 1.14
C VAL A 76 -6.61 2.86 1.62
N SER A 77 -7.50 2.44 2.53
CA SER A 77 -7.53 1.05 2.99
C SER A 77 -8.90 0.41 2.75
N MET A 78 -8.87 -0.87 2.36
CA MET A 78 -10.06 -1.66 2.11
C MET A 78 -9.76 -3.15 2.16
N LYS A 79 -10.78 -3.98 2.29
CA LYS A 79 -10.64 -5.43 2.09
C LYS A 79 -10.61 -5.78 0.59
N GLN A 80 -10.19 -7.01 0.25
CA GLN A 80 -10.05 -7.45 -1.14
C GLN A 80 -11.33 -7.31 -1.99
N VAL A 81 -12.51 -7.57 -1.44
CA VAL A 81 -13.76 -7.42 -2.21
C VAL A 81 -14.10 -5.96 -2.45
N GLY A 82 -13.64 -5.05 -1.59
CA GLY A 82 -13.77 -3.61 -1.80
C GLY A 82 -12.87 -3.11 -2.92
N LEU A 83 -11.74 -3.77 -3.17
CA LEU A 83 -10.87 -3.45 -4.30
C LEU A 83 -11.60 -3.66 -5.64
N ASN A 84 -12.55 -4.60 -5.71
CA ASN A 84 -13.40 -4.75 -6.90
C ASN A 84 -14.25 -3.51 -7.16
N VAL A 85 -14.76 -2.87 -6.10
CA VAL A 85 -15.53 -1.62 -6.19
C VAL A 85 -14.65 -0.45 -6.60
N ALA A 86 -13.40 -0.42 -6.14
CA ALA A 86 -12.41 0.60 -6.46
C ALA A 86 -11.59 0.29 -7.72
N SER A 87 -11.89 -0.78 -8.47
CA SER A 87 -11.10 -1.19 -9.63
C SER A 87 -11.06 -0.15 -10.75
N ASP A 88 -12.16 0.52 -11.04
CA ASP A 88 -12.24 1.56 -12.07
C ASP A 88 -11.27 2.74 -11.79
N PRO A 89 -11.33 3.43 -10.64
CA PRO A 89 -10.35 4.48 -10.35
C PRO A 89 -8.93 3.94 -10.18
N LEU A 90 -8.73 2.70 -9.71
CA LEU A 90 -7.40 2.07 -9.62
C LEU A 90 -6.75 1.96 -11.01
N MET A 91 -7.48 1.41 -12.01
CA MET A 91 -6.98 1.29 -13.38
C MET A 91 -6.67 2.65 -13.99
N SER A 92 -7.52 3.65 -13.72
CA SER A 92 -7.31 5.01 -14.19
C SER A 92 -6.09 5.68 -13.54
N ALA A 93 -5.94 5.53 -12.21
CA ALA A 93 -4.81 6.08 -11.46
C ALA A 93 -3.46 5.47 -11.88
N ALA A 94 -3.42 4.19 -12.24
CA ALA A 94 -2.23 3.54 -12.75
C ALA A 94 -1.68 4.23 -14.02
N TYR A 95 -2.56 4.64 -14.92
CA TYR A 95 -2.17 5.36 -16.15
C TYR A 95 -1.80 6.83 -15.88
N MET A 96 -2.62 7.54 -15.11
CA MET A 96 -2.40 8.97 -14.83
C MET A 96 -1.24 9.19 -13.86
N GLY A 97 -0.95 8.20 -13.02
CA GLY A 97 0.05 8.30 -11.98
C GLY A 97 -0.35 9.24 -10.84
N THR A 98 0.62 9.61 -10.02
CA THR A 98 0.46 10.48 -8.85
C THR A 98 1.53 11.56 -8.83
N LYS A 99 1.34 12.63 -8.06
CA LYS A 99 2.39 13.62 -7.76
C LYS A 99 2.96 13.41 -6.37
N GLY A 100 2.11 13.12 -5.41
CA GLY A 100 2.51 12.69 -4.08
C GLY A 100 2.49 11.18 -3.94
N GLY A 101 2.94 10.67 -2.80
CA GLY A 101 2.89 9.26 -2.50
C GLY A 101 1.44 8.78 -2.32
N PHE A 102 1.04 7.74 -3.05
CA PHE A 102 -0.28 7.12 -2.92
C PHE A 102 -0.17 5.64 -2.61
N VAL A 103 -0.61 5.26 -1.41
CA VAL A 103 -0.57 3.88 -0.93
C VAL A 103 -1.99 3.31 -0.89
N VAL A 104 -2.18 2.20 -1.61
CA VAL A 104 -3.43 1.44 -1.64
C VAL A 104 -3.25 0.19 -0.77
N ILE A 105 -3.91 0.14 0.38
CA ILE A 105 -3.83 -0.98 1.30
C ILE A 105 -5.02 -1.90 1.03
N SER A 106 -4.77 -3.06 0.41
CA SER A 106 -5.77 -4.09 0.18
C SER A 106 -5.53 -5.27 1.11
N ALA A 107 -6.38 -5.41 2.12
CA ALA A 107 -6.25 -6.49 3.10
C ALA A 107 -7.01 -7.73 2.63
N ASP A 108 -6.26 -8.79 2.30
CA ASP A 108 -6.78 -10.04 1.80
C ASP A 108 -7.19 -11.00 2.93
N ASP A 109 -8.20 -11.80 2.66
CA ASP A 109 -8.76 -12.80 3.59
C ASP A 109 -8.68 -14.21 2.99
N PRO A 110 -7.46 -14.79 2.85
CA PRO A 110 -7.28 -16.12 2.30
C PRO A 110 -7.89 -17.18 3.23
N GLY A 111 -8.59 -18.17 2.63
CA GLY A 111 -9.44 -19.09 3.37
C GLY A 111 -10.58 -18.35 4.06
N PRO A 112 -11.51 -17.74 3.34
CA PRO A 112 -12.30 -16.57 3.75
C PRO A 112 -12.95 -16.75 5.12
N HIS A 113 -12.48 -15.96 6.11
CA HIS A 113 -12.99 -15.97 7.47
C HIS A 113 -14.19 -15.05 7.64
N SER A 114 -14.20 -13.91 6.95
CA SER A 114 -15.28 -12.91 7.01
C SER A 114 -15.67 -12.37 5.63
N SER A 115 -15.20 -12.97 4.55
CA SER A 115 -15.41 -12.52 3.18
C SER A 115 -16.31 -13.48 2.41
N GLN A 116 -17.05 -12.95 1.43
CA GLN A 116 -17.94 -13.72 0.57
C GLN A 116 -17.16 -14.62 -0.41
N THR A 117 -15.96 -14.19 -0.79
CA THR A 117 -15.09 -14.89 -1.74
C THR A 117 -13.64 -14.78 -1.32
N GLU A 118 -12.84 -15.76 -1.69
CA GLU A 118 -11.38 -15.66 -1.63
C GLU A 118 -10.86 -14.99 -2.89
N GLN A 119 -10.01 -13.98 -2.71
CA GLN A 119 -9.39 -13.23 -3.81
C GLN A 119 -7.94 -12.93 -3.45
N ASP A 120 -7.08 -12.93 -4.46
CA ASP A 120 -5.70 -12.51 -4.35
C ASP A 120 -5.51 -11.15 -5.01
N SER A 121 -5.40 -10.10 -4.20
CA SER A 121 -5.24 -8.73 -4.68
C SER A 121 -3.97 -8.49 -5.50
N ARG A 122 -2.98 -9.39 -5.41
CA ARG A 122 -1.76 -9.34 -6.25
C ARG A 122 -2.11 -9.51 -7.74
N MET A 123 -3.13 -10.32 -8.05
CA MET A 123 -3.62 -10.47 -9.42
C MET A 123 -4.26 -9.18 -9.94
N MET A 124 -5.00 -8.48 -9.09
CA MET A 124 -5.58 -7.16 -9.43
C MET A 124 -4.46 -6.12 -9.63
N ALA A 125 -3.46 -6.09 -8.76
CA ALA A 125 -2.30 -5.20 -8.92
C ALA A 125 -1.55 -5.47 -10.22
N MET A 126 -1.34 -6.74 -10.57
CA MET A 126 -0.72 -7.14 -11.84
C MET A 126 -1.55 -6.71 -13.05
N MET A 127 -2.88 -6.87 -13.00
CA MET A 127 -3.78 -6.40 -14.05
C MET A 127 -3.78 -4.88 -14.17
N ALA A 128 -3.74 -4.16 -13.05
CA ALA A 128 -3.65 -2.70 -13.02
C ALA A 128 -2.24 -2.17 -13.37
N LYS A 129 -1.24 -3.03 -13.43
CA LYS A 129 0.17 -2.66 -13.69
C LYS A 129 0.72 -1.70 -12.61
N ILE A 130 0.47 -2.02 -11.35
CA ILE A 130 1.03 -1.30 -10.20
C ILE A 130 1.91 -2.22 -9.34
N PRO A 131 2.95 -1.69 -8.68
CA PRO A 131 3.76 -2.47 -7.75
C PRO A 131 2.92 -2.93 -6.55
N VAL A 132 3.24 -4.13 -6.04
CA VAL A 132 2.62 -4.66 -4.83
C VAL A 132 3.70 -5.13 -3.85
N LEU A 133 3.55 -4.73 -2.58
CA LEU A 133 4.36 -5.15 -1.45
C LEU A 133 3.51 -6.08 -0.58
N ASP A 134 4.05 -7.26 -0.28
CA ASP A 134 3.34 -8.35 0.40
C ASP A 134 4.06 -8.67 1.73
N PRO A 135 3.66 -8.03 2.86
CA PRO A 135 4.34 -8.18 4.14
C PRO A 135 4.12 -9.56 4.77
N ASP A 136 5.14 -10.06 5.45
CA ASP A 136 5.14 -11.32 6.21
C ASP A 136 4.70 -11.17 7.67
N SER A 137 4.76 -9.95 8.20
CA SER A 137 4.59 -9.67 9.64
C SER A 137 4.11 -8.23 9.89
N PRO A 138 3.58 -7.93 11.10
CA PRO A 138 3.24 -6.56 11.50
C PRO A 138 4.38 -5.57 11.36
N ARG A 139 5.60 -5.95 11.75
CA ARG A 139 6.78 -5.09 11.59
C ARG A 139 7.04 -4.77 10.13
N GLN A 140 7.09 -5.78 9.28
CA GLN A 140 7.33 -5.58 7.85
C GLN A 140 6.20 -4.78 7.19
N ALA A 141 4.94 -4.97 7.63
CA ALA A 141 3.81 -4.17 7.14
C ALA A 141 4.01 -2.68 7.42
N LYS A 142 4.51 -2.29 8.61
CA LYS A 142 4.89 -0.91 8.92
C LYS A 142 6.00 -0.40 8.01
N GLU A 143 7.08 -1.17 7.87
CA GLU A 143 8.25 -0.83 7.05
C GLU A 143 7.87 -0.67 5.56
N MET A 144 7.03 -1.56 5.05
CA MET A 144 6.55 -1.52 3.66
C MET A 144 5.65 -0.32 3.35
N VAL A 145 4.97 0.27 4.34
CA VAL A 145 4.25 1.54 4.13
C VAL A 145 5.22 2.66 3.76
N GLY A 146 6.35 2.78 4.44
CA GLY A 146 7.39 3.75 4.12
C GLY A 146 8.00 3.52 2.74
N LEU A 147 8.32 2.26 2.43
CA LEU A 147 8.82 1.89 1.11
C LEU A 147 7.78 2.19 0.01
N ALA A 148 6.49 1.93 0.26
CA ALA A 148 5.41 2.21 -0.67
C ALA A 148 5.30 3.70 -1.00
N PHE A 149 5.40 4.59 0.00
CA PHE A 149 5.44 6.03 -0.25
C PHE A 149 6.65 6.44 -1.07
N SER A 150 7.83 5.91 -0.73
CA SER A 150 9.07 6.23 -1.44
C SER A 150 9.02 5.76 -2.91
N LEU A 151 8.53 4.56 -3.18
CA LEU A 151 8.34 4.05 -4.54
C LEU A 151 7.29 4.86 -5.29
N SER A 152 6.16 5.16 -4.64
CA SER A 152 5.08 5.93 -5.25
C SER A 152 5.55 7.33 -5.68
N GLU A 153 6.34 8.01 -4.87
CA GLU A 153 6.90 9.33 -5.19
C GLU A 153 8.00 9.25 -6.24
N ALA A 154 8.89 8.26 -6.16
CA ALA A 154 10.01 8.11 -7.10
C ALA A 154 9.55 7.82 -8.54
N PHE A 155 8.48 7.03 -8.68
CA PHE A 155 7.97 6.59 -9.97
C PHE A 155 6.64 7.22 -10.36
N GLU A 156 6.09 8.10 -9.52
CA GLU A 156 4.78 8.74 -9.73
C GLU A 156 3.68 7.71 -10.10
N ILE A 157 3.51 6.67 -9.27
CA ILE A 157 2.60 5.55 -9.49
C ILE A 157 1.93 5.14 -8.17
N PRO A 158 0.65 4.71 -8.15
CA PRO A 158 0.08 4.07 -6.97
C PRO A 158 0.86 2.81 -6.59
N VAL A 159 1.07 2.56 -5.30
CA VAL A 159 1.71 1.34 -4.80
C VAL A 159 0.76 0.62 -3.86
N MET A 160 0.57 -0.68 -4.08
CA MET A 160 -0.27 -1.50 -3.21
C MET A 160 0.56 -2.11 -2.08
N VAL A 161 0.02 -2.07 -0.87
CA VAL A 161 0.46 -2.91 0.26
C VAL A 161 -0.64 -3.93 0.52
N ARG A 162 -0.28 -5.22 0.46
CA ARG A 162 -1.25 -6.33 0.54
C ARG A 162 -1.03 -7.17 1.79
N PRO A 163 -1.48 -6.74 2.98
CA PRO A 163 -1.46 -7.59 4.16
C PRO A 163 -2.57 -8.64 4.07
N THR A 164 -2.35 -9.82 4.64
CA THR A 164 -3.39 -10.83 4.83
C THR A 164 -4.03 -10.69 6.21
N THR A 165 -5.19 -11.33 6.44
CA THR A 165 -5.84 -11.44 7.75
C THR A 165 -4.85 -11.86 8.85
N ARG A 166 -3.93 -12.80 8.55
CA ARG A 166 -2.90 -13.23 9.49
C ARG A 166 -1.97 -12.11 9.90
N VAL A 167 -1.51 -11.29 8.96
CA VAL A 167 -0.67 -10.11 9.24
C VAL A 167 -1.48 -9.04 9.95
N CYS A 168 -2.69 -8.71 9.46
CA CYS A 168 -3.54 -7.67 10.04
C CYS A 168 -3.83 -7.90 11.53
N HIS A 169 -4.10 -9.15 11.92
CA HIS A 169 -4.52 -9.51 13.27
C HIS A 169 -3.42 -10.18 14.12
N ALA A 170 -2.23 -10.42 13.56
CA ALA A 170 -1.08 -10.85 14.36
C ALA A 170 -0.61 -9.71 15.29
N ARG A 171 -0.04 -10.08 16.44
CA ARG A 171 0.62 -9.14 17.35
C ARG A 171 2.12 -9.36 17.33
N GLN A 172 2.86 -8.26 17.26
CA GLN A 172 4.31 -8.29 17.27
C GLN A 172 4.85 -7.07 18.00
N ASP A 173 6.04 -7.19 18.57
CA ASP A 173 6.80 -6.07 19.12
C ASP A 173 7.39 -5.26 17.97
N VAL A 174 6.90 -4.03 17.80
CA VAL A 174 7.24 -3.13 16.67
C VAL A 174 8.02 -1.93 17.19
N ALA A 175 9.12 -1.61 16.51
CA ALA A 175 9.87 -0.38 16.78
C ALA A 175 9.07 0.85 16.32
N LEU A 176 9.05 1.88 17.14
CA LEU A 176 8.43 3.17 16.82
C LEU A 176 9.51 4.16 16.41
N ASP A 177 9.37 4.72 15.22
CA ASP A 177 10.21 5.77 14.70
C ASP A 177 9.60 7.16 14.99
N PRO A 178 10.37 8.25 14.89
CA PRO A 178 9.83 9.61 15.01
C PRO A 178 8.73 9.86 13.98
N LEU A 179 7.75 10.69 14.37
CA LEU A 179 6.69 11.11 13.45
C LEU A 179 7.22 12.18 12.51
N GLU A 180 7.04 12.00 11.22
CA GLU A 180 7.32 13.04 10.23
C GLU A 180 6.11 13.95 10.04
N LYS A 181 6.31 15.24 10.32
CA LYS A 181 5.34 16.27 9.94
C LYS A 181 5.71 16.80 8.56
N MET A 182 5.05 16.27 7.54
CA MET A 182 5.26 16.77 6.18
C MET A 182 4.55 18.10 5.99
N ALA A 183 5.31 19.19 5.93
CA ALA A 183 4.80 20.53 5.66
C ALA A 183 4.57 20.79 4.16
N ARG A 184 4.02 19.81 3.43
CA ARG A 184 3.69 20.01 2.02
C ARG A 184 2.35 20.73 1.89
N GLN A 185 2.35 21.83 1.13
CA GLN A 185 1.10 22.47 0.71
C GLN A 185 0.57 21.76 -0.54
N PRO A 186 -0.74 21.44 -0.57
CA PRO A 186 -1.33 20.83 -1.76
C PRO A 186 -1.32 21.79 -2.94
N VAL A 187 -0.78 21.37 -4.07
CA VAL A 187 -0.76 22.14 -5.32
C VAL A 187 -1.22 21.23 -6.46
N PHE A 188 -2.30 21.58 -7.11
CA PHE A 188 -2.75 20.89 -8.31
C PHE A 188 -2.20 21.57 -9.57
N GLU A 189 -1.30 20.88 -10.26
CA GLU A 189 -0.77 21.30 -11.56
C GLU A 189 -1.75 20.88 -12.67
N ARG A 190 -2.26 21.85 -13.41
CA ARG A 190 -3.16 21.60 -14.52
C ARG A 190 -2.40 21.07 -15.72
N ASP A 191 -2.50 19.77 -15.97
CA ASP A 191 -1.96 19.10 -17.16
C ASP A 191 -3.04 18.20 -17.79
N PRO A 192 -3.79 18.69 -18.81
CA PRO A 192 -4.81 17.88 -19.46
C PRO A 192 -4.26 16.64 -20.17
N ALA A 193 -3.01 16.64 -20.61
CA ALA A 193 -2.40 15.48 -21.29
C ALA A 193 -2.21 14.30 -20.30
N ARG A 194 -1.93 14.62 -19.05
CA ARG A 194 -1.78 13.66 -17.97
C ARG A 194 -3.12 13.29 -17.33
N TRP A 195 -3.91 14.29 -16.90
CA TRP A 195 -5.07 14.07 -16.03
C TRP A 195 -6.37 13.77 -16.77
N ALA A 196 -6.45 14.06 -18.08
CA ALA A 196 -7.65 13.73 -18.85
C ALA A 196 -7.62 12.27 -19.34
N ALA A 197 -8.53 11.47 -18.81
CA ALA A 197 -8.68 10.05 -19.13
C ALA A 197 -9.31 9.83 -20.53
N THR A 198 -8.70 10.39 -21.60
CA THR A 198 -9.21 10.28 -22.96
C THR A 198 -8.37 9.32 -23.82
N PRO A 199 -8.95 8.66 -24.83
CA PRO A 199 -8.21 7.75 -25.71
C PRO A 199 -6.96 8.40 -26.34
N LYS A 200 -7.01 9.69 -26.63
CA LYS A 200 -5.89 10.45 -27.22
C LYS A 200 -4.62 10.37 -26.40
N PHE A 201 -4.72 10.48 -25.07
CA PHE A 201 -3.56 10.51 -24.18
C PHE A 201 -3.19 9.13 -23.63
N ARG A 202 -4.13 8.18 -23.61
CA ARG A 202 -3.91 6.85 -23.01
C ARG A 202 -2.81 6.04 -23.67
N HIS A 203 -2.62 6.15 -24.97
CA HIS A 203 -1.55 5.43 -25.66
C HIS A 203 -0.17 5.86 -25.16
N HIS A 204 0.05 7.16 -24.99
CA HIS A 204 1.31 7.70 -24.46
C HIS A 204 1.49 7.30 -22.99
N LEU A 205 0.47 7.52 -22.15
CA LEU A 205 0.50 7.15 -20.72
C LEU A 205 0.72 5.65 -20.51
N HIS A 206 0.25 4.80 -21.41
CA HIS A 206 0.55 3.37 -21.35
C HIS A 206 2.03 3.07 -21.56
N GLY A 207 2.66 3.72 -22.54
CA GLY A 207 4.11 3.61 -22.75
C GLY A 207 4.93 4.08 -21.54
N GLU A 208 4.53 5.19 -20.92
CA GLU A 208 5.15 5.67 -19.69
C GLU A 208 4.98 4.66 -18.54
N LEU A 209 3.79 4.08 -18.38
CA LEU A 209 3.51 3.07 -17.35
C LEU A 209 4.43 1.84 -17.51
N GLU A 210 4.59 1.32 -18.73
CA GLU A 210 5.51 0.20 -19.01
C GLU A 210 6.96 0.56 -18.69
N GLY A 211 7.38 1.77 -19.00
CA GLY A 211 8.70 2.30 -18.64
C GLY A 211 8.91 2.36 -17.11
N LYS A 212 7.91 2.83 -16.36
CA LYS A 212 7.93 2.86 -14.89
C LYS A 212 8.07 1.46 -14.30
N LEU A 213 7.30 0.50 -14.79
CA LEU A 213 7.37 -0.89 -14.31
C LEU A 213 8.75 -1.51 -14.56
N SER A 214 9.33 -1.26 -15.74
CA SER A 214 10.68 -1.72 -16.07
C SER A 214 11.73 -1.11 -15.15
N ALA A 215 11.61 0.18 -14.82
CA ALA A 215 12.50 0.87 -13.90
C ALA A 215 12.33 0.36 -12.45
N ILE A 216 11.10 0.11 -12.01
CA ILE A 216 10.82 -0.47 -10.68
C ILE A 216 11.41 -1.88 -10.57
N ALA A 217 11.31 -2.70 -11.60
CA ALA A 217 11.87 -4.05 -11.61
C ALA A 217 13.41 -4.05 -11.48
N ALA A 218 14.07 -3.00 -11.90
CA ALA A 218 15.51 -2.80 -11.78
C ALA A 218 15.93 -2.03 -10.50
N TYR A 219 14.98 -1.57 -9.71
CA TYR A 219 15.24 -0.76 -8.52
C TYR A 219 15.71 -1.63 -7.35
N GLU A 220 16.84 -1.29 -6.75
CA GLU A 220 17.48 -2.11 -5.72
C GLU A 220 16.57 -2.43 -4.52
N ALA A 221 15.77 -1.46 -4.08
CA ALA A 221 14.88 -1.64 -2.93
C ALA A 221 13.72 -2.62 -3.19
N THR A 222 13.48 -3.02 -4.45
CA THR A 222 12.48 -4.03 -4.84
C THR A 222 13.11 -5.38 -5.18
N ALA A 223 14.45 -5.50 -5.10
CA ALA A 223 15.14 -6.75 -5.39
C ALA A 223 14.80 -7.84 -4.36
N PRO A 224 14.69 -9.12 -4.78
CA PRO A 224 14.50 -10.22 -3.86
C PRO A 224 15.65 -10.33 -2.86
N ILE A 225 15.31 -10.47 -1.58
CA ILE A 225 16.30 -10.67 -0.52
C ILE A 225 16.75 -12.14 -0.56
N GLN A 226 18.05 -12.37 -0.71
CA GLN A 226 18.63 -13.72 -0.64
C GLN A 226 18.96 -14.05 0.83
N LEU A 227 18.18 -14.95 1.42
CA LEU A 227 18.37 -15.38 2.82
C LEU A 227 19.58 -16.30 2.98
N ASN A 228 19.84 -17.19 2.01
CA ASN A 228 20.92 -18.17 2.05
C ASN A 228 21.82 -18.09 0.80
N PRO A 229 22.56 -16.99 0.59
CA PRO A 229 23.35 -16.78 -0.64
C PRO A 229 24.55 -17.76 -0.77
N SER A 230 24.99 -18.36 0.33
CA SER A 230 26.07 -19.34 0.38
C SER A 230 25.64 -20.77 0.05
N VAL A 231 24.33 -21.07 0.19
CA VAL A 231 23.81 -22.40 -0.12
C VAL A 231 23.61 -22.52 -1.61
N LYS A 232 24.27 -23.50 -2.23
CA LYS A 232 24.14 -23.80 -3.65
C LYS A 232 23.51 -25.18 -3.82
N GLY A 233 22.45 -25.25 -4.59
CA GLY A 233 21.71 -26.47 -4.88
C GLY A 233 20.95 -26.37 -6.21
N PRO A 234 20.39 -27.47 -6.69
CA PRO A 234 19.62 -27.48 -7.94
C PRO A 234 18.22 -26.85 -7.81
N GLN A 235 17.82 -26.47 -6.60
CA GLN A 235 16.49 -25.93 -6.31
C GLN A 235 16.62 -24.59 -5.58
N ALA A 236 15.69 -23.67 -5.87
CA ALA A 236 15.51 -22.41 -5.16
C ALA A 236 14.05 -22.25 -4.78
N VAL A 237 13.81 -21.61 -3.63
CA VAL A 237 12.47 -21.26 -3.16
C VAL A 237 12.32 -19.74 -3.20
N VAL A 238 11.29 -19.26 -3.91
CA VAL A 238 10.93 -17.85 -3.98
C VAL A 238 9.58 -17.68 -3.30
N VAL A 239 9.52 -16.82 -2.28
CA VAL A 239 8.32 -16.65 -1.44
C VAL A 239 8.08 -15.18 -1.10
N SER A 240 6.82 -14.83 -0.83
CA SER A 240 6.43 -13.51 -0.32
C SER A 240 5.35 -13.64 0.77
N GLY A 241 5.12 -12.57 1.50
CA GLY A 241 4.08 -12.50 2.52
C GLY A 241 4.26 -13.54 3.64
N VAL A 242 3.18 -14.01 4.20
CA VAL A 242 3.18 -15.01 5.30
C VAL A 242 3.92 -16.30 4.94
N ALA A 243 3.90 -16.68 3.66
CA ALA A 243 4.66 -17.85 3.21
C ALA A 243 6.18 -17.67 3.42
N ALA A 244 6.69 -16.45 3.28
CA ALA A 244 8.09 -16.14 3.54
C ALA A 244 8.46 -16.35 5.02
N ALA A 245 7.59 -15.93 5.95
CA ALA A 245 7.79 -16.15 7.38
C ALA A 245 7.88 -17.65 7.71
N HIS A 246 6.94 -18.46 7.21
CA HIS A 246 6.93 -19.90 7.42
C HIS A 246 8.15 -20.61 6.81
N THR A 247 8.50 -20.23 5.57
CA THR A 247 9.67 -20.82 4.89
C THR A 247 10.95 -20.49 5.64
N THR A 248 11.11 -19.24 6.09
CA THR A 248 12.28 -18.82 6.86
C THR A 248 12.41 -19.60 8.16
N GLU A 249 11.32 -19.90 8.84
CA GLU A 249 11.33 -20.69 10.06
C GLU A 249 11.77 -22.14 9.81
N ILE A 250 11.20 -22.77 8.77
CA ILE A 250 11.53 -24.15 8.39
C ILE A 250 13.00 -24.30 7.96
N MET A 251 13.54 -23.27 7.29
CA MET A 251 14.90 -23.32 6.74
C MET A 251 15.99 -22.85 7.71
N ARG A 252 15.63 -22.49 8.96
CA ARG A 252 16.60 -22.16 10.01
C ARG A 252 17.20 -23.38 10.70
N ASP A 253 16.52 -24.51 10.61
CA ASP A 253 16.93 -25.82 11.15
C ASP A 253 17.76 -26.58 10.09
#